data_5083333f977059276dfe25eaacce852e
#
_entry.id   5083333f977059276dfe25eaacce852e
#
_cell.length_a   1.000
_cell.length_b   1.000
_cell.length_c   1.000
_cell.angle_alpha   90.00
_cell.angle_beta   90.00
_cell.angle_gamma   90.00
#
_symmetry.space_group_name_H-M   'P 1'
#
loop_
_entity.id
_entity.type
_entity.pdbx_description
1 polymer ?
#
loop_
_entity_poly.entity_id
_entity_poly.type
_entity_poly.pdbx_seq_one_letter_code
_entity_poly.pdbx_strand_id
1 'polypeptide(L)'
;MYDVTRRNFVGAVAAMGASACVASNVAHADEAPAVATAKGSYADGAPADLDWKGTPEDLFELGTSTMPLEELNRRRQAYLDAQVDFVGEDGTVIPAWAVKVRCLIHSYGMGCGNTAVVATYDDILATFDEDTAQAYIETPMGVAFTKLDFSEKTGRSMEECEELCEYFADHGYLCREETNEGVRYHHVPFFQGVVEYHMREVLDDPLNYNLGVSGVDMLPQDMQTTGTPTFYAIPCDKSVVAEDAGVLPYDDIEKLVAEQTTFAIAPCYCRYTAIVKQMTAEGKVAGVDFPKLEDFASGEFEEYFSPLCDQRVETCLMIGEEADYWMHLGIARPITKEQALEYMQRSRDDGFILEKNFSKHMGTICSCHADSCGIIAEWMSLGSPEAIGASQPFTQISHYNLEVDTDACLKCGTCAERCPLHAITMDEATGLPVVNEMCFRCGQCAWVCPVGARKLVERPAELNAPLPHDFLDDDNVKAAYRFEAGLIK
;
A
#
# COMPACT_ATOMS: atom_id res chain seq x y z
N MET A 1 -17.00 -31.05 -15.64
CA MET A 1 -15.70 -31.75 -15.59
C MET A 1 -14.83 -31.04 -16.59
N TYR A 2 -14.28 -29.89 -16.18
CA TYR A 2 -13.34 -29.09 -16.97
C TYR A 2 -11.97 -29.24 -16.34
N ASP A 3 -11.15 -30.07 -16.96
CA ASP A 3 -9.74 -30.23 -16.61
C ASP A 3 -8.95 -29.14 -17.37
N VAL A 4 -8.92 -27.94 -16.78
CA VAL A 4 -8.00 -26.89 -17.20
C VAL A 4 -6.77 -27.03 -16.31
N THR A 5 -5.73 -27.63 -16.83
CA THR A 5 -4.47 -27.79 -16.13
C THR A 5 -3.96 -26.40 -15.72
N ARG A 6 -3.76 -26.18 -14.41
CA ARG A 6 -3.26 -24.95 -13.77
C ARG A 6 -2.04 -24.32 -14.48
N ARG A 7 -1.25 -25.12 -15.20
CA ARG A 7 -0.10 -24.65 -15.98
C ARG A 7 -0.46 -23.66 -17.11
N ASN A 8 -1.65 -23.79 -17.71
CA ASN A 8 -2.07 -22.87 -18.78
C ASN A 8 -2.66 -21.57 -18.20
N PHE A 9 -3.17 -21.61 -16.98
CA PHE A 9 -3.75 -20.46 -16.31
C PHE A 9 -2.66 -19.52 -15.79
N VAL A 10 -1.63 -20.04 -15.10
CA VAL A 10 -0.48 -19.24 -14.65
C VAL A 10 0.25 -18.58 -15.83
N GLY A 11 0.38 -19.28 -16.96
CA GLY A 11 0.93 -18.68 -18.18
C GLY A 11 0.04 -17.60 -18.80
N ALA A 12 -1.28 -17.69 -18.63
CA ALA A 12 -2.24 -16.72 -19.17
C ALA A 12 -2.40 -15.49 -18.25
N VAL A 13 -2.37 -15.68 -16.93
CA VAL A 13 -2.45 -14.57 -15.95
C VAL A 13 -1.13 -13.82 -15.86
N ALA A 14 0.00 -14.50 -15.87
CA ALA A 14 1.31 -13.85 -16.06
C ALA A 14 1.39 -13.10 -17.41
N ALA A 15 0.71 -13.60 -18.44
CA ALA A 15 0.63 -12.91 -19.73
C ALA A 15 -0.42 -11.77 -19.75
N MET A 16 -1.47 -11.81 -18.91
CA MET A 16 -2.54 -10.81 -18.91
C MET A 16 -2.36 -9.74 -17.82
N GLY A 17 -2.02 -10.12 -16.60
CA GLY A 17 -1.73 -9.15 -15.52
C GLY A 17 -0.34 -8.53 -15.68
N ALA A 18 0.68 -9.35 -15.90
CA ALA A 18 2.03 -8.88 -16.22
C ALA A 18 2.12 -8.28 -17.65
N SER A 19 1.23 -8.64 -18.59
CA SER A 19 1.25 -8.06 -19.93
C SER A 19 0.69 -6.64 -20.01
N ALA A 20 -0.13 -6.22 -19.07
CA ALA A 20 -0.50 -4.81 -18.96
C ALA A 20 0.58 -3.98 -18.23
N CYS A 21 1.24 -4.57 -17.21
CA CYS A 21 2.35 -3.91 -16.49
C CYS A 21 3.73 -4.15 -17.16
N VAL A 22 3.95 -5.30 -17.82
CA VAL A 22 5.26 -5.71 -18.38
C VAL A 22 5.41 -5.41 -19.87
N ALA A 23 4.32 -5.23 -20.61
CA ALA A 23 4.42 -4.92 -22.06
C ALA A 23 4.98 -3.52 -22.33
N SER A 24 4.93 -2.59 -21.36
CA SER A 24 5.63 -1.31 -21.46
C SER A 24 7.12 -1.37 -21.04
N ASN A 25 7.54 -2.40 -20.29
CA ASN A 25 8.88 -2.45 -19.71
C ASN A 25 9.80 -3.55 -20.29
N VAL A 26 9.28 -4.58 -20.98
CA VAL A 26 10.11 -5.67 -21.52
C VAL A 26 10.89 -5.30 -22.80
N ALA A 27 10.60 -4.15 -23.42
CA ALA A 27 11.34 -3.71 -24.61
C ALA A 27 12.68 -2.99 -24.29
N HIS A 28 13.05 -2.81 -23.01
CA HIS A 28 14.23 -2.03 -22.60
C HIS A 28 15.13 -2.72 -21.58
N ALA A 29 15.24 -4.06 -21.63
CA ALA A 29 16.08 -4.83 -20.71
C ALA A 29 17.61 -4.70 -20.95
N ASP A 30 18.08 -3.90 -21.90
CA ASP A 30 19.51 -3.72 -22.20
C ASP A 30 20.10 -2.38 -21.80
N GLU A 31 19.32 -1.44 -21.27
CA GLU A 31 19.84 -0.26 -20.56
C GLU A 31 18.87 0.00 -19.40
N ALA A 32 19.35 -0.03 -18.17
CA ALA A 32 18.61 0.57 -17.06
C ALA A 32 18.21 1.97 -17.56
N PRO A 33 16.91 2.30 -17.62
CA PRO A 33 16.52 3.63 -18.05
C PRO A 33 17.24 4.57 -17.11
N ALA A 34 18.16 5.36 -17.65
CA ALA A 34 18.55 6.59 -16.99
C ALA A 34 17.20 7.20 -16.60
N VAL A 35 16.98 7.40 -15.29
CA VAL A 35 15.85 8.16 -14.77
C VAL A 35 15.75 9.32 -15.73
N ALA A 36 14.71 9.37 -16.53
CA ALA A 36 14.51 10.45 -17.46
C ALA A 36 14.40 11.67 -16.57
N THR A 37 15.52 12.33 -16.34
CA THR A 37 15.53 13.64 -15.73
C THR A 37 14.71 14.46 -16.68
N ALA A 38 13.45 14.73 -16.31
CA ALA A 38 12.59 15.59 -17.05
C ALA A 38 13.33 16.92 -17.17
N LYS A 39 13.99 17.09 -18.31
CA LYS A 39 14.80 18.29 -18.54
C LYS A 39 13.85 19.46 -18.56
N GLY A 40 13.88 20.26 -17.50
CA GLY A 40 13.22 21.54 -17.42
C GLY A 40 11.98 21.62 -16.55
N SER A 41 11.56 20.53 -15.85
CA SER A 41 10.34 20.55 -15.03
C SER A 41 10.52 21.05 -13.60
N TYR A 42 11.72 21.05 -13.07
CA TYR A 42 11.99 21.54 -11.72
C TYR A 42 13.07 22.62 -11.78
N ALA A 43 12.92 23.66 -10.94
CA ALA A 43 13.94 24.70 -10.83
C ALA A 43 15.31 24.04 -10.57
N ASP A 44 16.32 24.44 -11.37
CA ASP A 44 17.71 24.12 -11.07
C ASP A 44 18.06 24.72 -9.71
N GLY A 45 18.11 23.87 -8.69
CA GLY A 45 18.47 24.28 -7.35
C GLY A 45 17.47 23.84 -6.29
N ALA A 46 17.45 22.54 -5.97
CA ALA A 46 17.12 22.19 -4.59
C ALA A 46 18.06 22.99 -3.68
N PRO A 47 17.57 23.56 -2.55
CA PRO A 47 18.44 24.32 -1.66
C PRO A 47 19.69 23.52 -1.34
N ALA A 48 20.86 24.06 -1.70
CA ALA A 48 22.16 23.38 -1.59
C ALA A 48 22.57 23.07 -0.13
N ASP A 49 21.79 23.51 0.84
CA ASP A 49 22.15 23.61 2.25
C ASP A 49 21.36 22.64 3.14
N LEU A 50 20.79 21.58 2.58
CA LEU A 50 20.18 20.53 3.40
C LEU A 50 21.31 19.76 4.11
N ASP A 51 21.73 20.26 5.27
CA ASP A 51 22.92 19.85 6.03
C ASP A 51 22.69 18.54 6.82
N TRP A 52 22.02 17.58 6.20
CA TRP A 52 21.85 16.25 6.77
C TRP A 52 23.14 15.45 6.58
N LYS A 53 23.65 14.87 7.66
CA LYS A 53 24.90 14.11 7.69
C LYS A 53 24.75 12.61 7.94
N GLY A 54 23.51 12.13 8.12
CA GLY A 54 23.24 10.70 8.22
C GLY A 54 23.39 10.00 6.86
N THR A 55 23.60 8.69 6.89
CA THR A 55 23.61 7.87 5.69
C THR A 55 22.27 7.11 5.56
N PRO A 56 21.84 6.74 4.34
CA PRO A 56 20.69 5.86 4.16
C PRO A 56 20.80 4.53 4.92
N GLU A 57 22.01 4.01 5.04
CA GLU A 57 22.32 2.81 5.78
C GLU A 57 22.04 2.94 7.29
N ASP A 58 22.31 4.13 7.87
CA ASP A 58 22.02 4.39 9.29
C ASP A 58 20.51 4.31 9.57
N LEU A 59 19.70 4.84 8.67
CA LEU A 59 18.22 4.74 8.76
C LEU A 59 17.75 3.31 8.62
N PHE A 60 18.34 2.61 7.69
CA PHE A 60 17.97 1.26 7.37
C PHE A 60 18.31 0.28 8.51
N GLU A 61 19.52 0.34 9.07
CA GLU A 61 19.93 -0.51 10.20
C GLU A 61 19.03 -0.34 11.42
N LEU A 62 18.49 0.85 11.63
CA LEU A 62 17.62 1.15 12.76
C LEU A 62 16.13 0.95 12.45
N GLY A 63 15.74 0.86 11.16
CA GLY A 63 14.34 0.86 10.72
C GLY A 63 13.55 2.09 11.20
N THR A 64 14.24 3.12 11.68
CA THR A 64 13.69 4.39 12.14
C THR A 64 14.56 5.52 11.62
N SER A 65 13.92 6.62 11.19
CA SER A 65 14.67 7.83 10.89
C SER A 65 15.21 8.46 12.17
N THR A 66 16.43 8.93 12.11
CA THR A 66 17.02 9.78 13.16
C THR A 66 16.74 11.26 12.90
N MET A 67 16.10 11.60 11.77
CA MET A 67 15.76 12.96 11.41
C MET A 67 14.64 13.50 12.30
N PRO A 68 14.83 14.62 13.02
CA PRO A 68 13.75 15.24 13.77
C PRO A 68 12.62 15.70 12.84
N LEU A 69 11.36 15.62 13.29
CA LEU A 69 10.20 16.04 12.51
C LEU A 69 10.30 17.51 12.05
N GLU A 70 10.86 18.39 12.88
CA GLU A 70 11.11 19.80 12.52
C GLU A 70 12.01 19.91 11.28
N GLU A 71 13.10 19.14 11.23
CA GLU A 71 14.01 19.11 10.08
C GLU A 71 13.32 18.50 8.85
N LEU A 72 12.55 17.41 9.01
CA LEU A 72 11.78 16.81 7.93
C LEU A 72 10.80 17.82 7.33
N ASN A 73 10.06 18.55 8.18
CA ASN A 73 9.10 19.55 7.71
C ASN A 73 9.78 20.76 7.07
N ARG A 74 10.97 21.16 7.54
CA ARG A 74 11.79 22.17 6.89
C ARG A 74 12.18 21.73 5.46
N ARG A 75 12.54 20.47 5.29
CA ARG A 75 12.89 19.91 3.97
C ARG A 75 11.66 19.82 3.06
N ARG A 76 10.52 19.36 3.60
CA ARG A 76 9.25 19.39 2.86
C ARG A 76 8.93 20.79 2.36
N GLN A 77 9.01 21.79 3.23
CA GLN A 77 8.75 23.17 2.85
C GLN A 77 9.72 23.66 1.76
N ALA A 78 11.01 23.41 1.91
CA ALA A 78 12.01 23.77 0.91
C ALA A 78 11.74 23.08 -0.44
N TYR A 79 11.34 21.81 -0.41
CA TYR A 79 10.94 21.07 -1.60
C TYR A 79 9.72 21.69 -2.30
N LEU A 80 8.71 22.11 -1.53
CA LEU A 80 7.53 22.79 -2.08
C LEU A 80 7.85 24.19 -2.63
N ASP A 81 8.70 24.94 -1.94
CA ASP A 81 9.08 26.30 -2.34
C ASP A 81 9.88 26.31 -3.66
N ALA A 82 10.58 25.23 -3.94
CA ALA A 82 11.33 25.07 -5.19
C ALA A 82 10.47 24.75 -6.42
N GLN A 83 9.17 24.41 -6.23
CA GLN A 83 8.31 23.99 -7.34
C GLN A 83 7.87 25.17 -8.20
N VAL A 84 7.89 24.94 -9.51
CA VAL A 84 7.47 25.86 -10.57
C VAL A 84 6.44 25.20 -11.49
N ASP A 85 5.91 25.93 -12.46
CA ASP A 85 5.05 25.33 -13.48
C ASP A 85 5.73 24.14 -14.15
N PHE A 86 4.99 23.05 -14.29
CA PHE A 86 5.45 21.87 -15.00
C PHE A 86 4.87 21.88 -16.41
N VAL A 87 5.69 21.60 -17.40
CA VAL A 87 5.26 21.50 -18.81
C VAL A 87 5.42 20.06 -19.27
N GLY A 88 4.30 19.41 -19.57
CA GLY A 88 4.28 18.06 -20.13
C GLY A 88 4.87 17.99 -21.53
N GLU A 89 5.19 16.79 -21.98
CA GLU A 89 5.74 16.53 -23.32
C GLU A 89 4.78 16.97 -24.44
N ASP A 90 3.48 16.94 -24.19
CA ASP A 90 2.41 17.39 -25.09
C ASP A 90 2.20 18.92 -25.08
N GLY A 91 2.94 19.64 -24.24
CA GLY A 91 2.85 21.08 -24.06
C GLY A 91 1.80 21.51 -23.03
N THR A 92 1.14 20.59 -22.33
CA THR A 92 0.22 20.89 -21.22
C THR A 92 0.99 21.57 -20.10
N VAL A 93 0.47 22.70 -19.61
CA VAL A 93 1.07 23.45 -18.49
C VAL A 93 0.31 23.16 -17.21
N ILE A 94 0.99 22.61 -16.24
CA ILE A 94 0.49 22.39 -14.86
C ILE A 94 0.99 23.56 -14.01
N PRO A 95 0.12 24.34 -13.38
CA PRO A 95 0.53 25.50 -12.59
C PRO A 95 1.28 25.08 -11.31
N ALA A 96 2.20 25.91 -10.87
CA ALA A 96 3.07 25.65 -9.72
C ALA A 96 2.31 25.27 -8.45
N TRP A 97 1.12 25.83 -8.21
CA TRP A 97 0.31 25.48 -7.06
C TRP A 97 -0.15 24.00 -7.11
N ALA A 98 -0.54 23.49 -8.29
CA ALA A 98 -0.92 22.08 -8.45
C ALA A 98 0.31 21.16 -8.30
N VAL A 99 1.46 21.59 -8.83
CA VAL A 99 2.73 20.87 -8.62
C VAL A 99 3.08 20.78 -7.14
N LYS A 100 2.90 21.85 -6.36
CA LYS A 100 3.14 21.86 -4.91
C LYS A 100 2.22 20.89 -4.17
N VAL A 101 0.92 20.86 -4.49
CA VAL A 101 -0.02 19.88 -3.90
C VAL A 101 0.47 18.46 -4.17
N ARG A 102 0.78 18.15 -5.43
CA ARG A 102 1.28 16.83 -5.83
C ARG A 102 2.60 16.46 -5.13
N CYS A 103 3.50 17.43 -5.01
CA CYS A 103 4.79 17.25 -4.33
C CYS A 103 4.63 17.08 -2.82
N LEU A 104 3.65 17.73 -2.19
CA LEU A 104 3.34 17.52 -0.78
C LEU A 104 2.89 16.07 -0.54
N ILE A 105 1.94 15.58 -1.33
CA ILE A 105 1.49 14.18 -1.29
C ILE A 105 2.67 13.22 -1.54
N HIS A 106 3.51 13.49 -2.55
CA HIS A 106 4.70 12.71 -2.87
C HIS A 106 5.73 12.70 -1.73
N SER A 107 5.72 13.69 -0.85
CA SER A 107 6.65 13.78 0.29
C SER A 107 6.26 12.89 1.47
N TYR A 108 5.16 12.15 1.39
CA TYR A 108 4.72 11.19 2.40
C TYR A 108 4.90 9.76 1.90
N GLY A 109 5.03 8.83 2.83
CA GLY A 109 5.05 7.40 2.57
C GLY A 109 6.03 6.97 1.48
N MET A 110 5.58 6.09 0.62
CA MET A 110 6.37 5.57 -0.50
C MET A 110 6.66 6.63 -1.56
N GLY A 111 5.93 7.73 -1.59
CA GLY A 111 6.05 8.74 -2.61
C GLY A 111 5.71 8.24 -4.01
N CYS A 112 4.82 7.27 -4.09
CA CYS A 112 4.33 6.72 -5.33
C CYS A 112 3.80 7.79 -6.27
N GLY A 113 3.97 7.53 -7.53
CA GLY A 113 3.52 8.41 -8.56
C GLY A 113 4.56 9.43 -8.98
N ASN A 114 5.02 9.25 -10.22
CA ASN A 114 5.93 10.19 -10.86
C ASN A 114 5.27 11.57 -11.00
N THR A 115 5.79 12.56 -10.29
CA THR A 115 5.32 13.95 -10.36
C THR A 115 5.50 14.59 -11.73
N ALA A 116 6.21 13.94 -12.65
CA ALA A 116 6.38 14.36 -14.03
C ALA A 116 5.34 13.79 -15.00
N VAL A 117 4.32 13.07 -14.53
CA VAL A 117 3.23 12.51 -15.35
C VAL A 117 2.01 13.44 -15.30
N VAL A 118 1.63 14.04 -16.42
CA VAL A 118 0.52 15.01 -16.51
C VAL A 118 -0.78 14.44 -15.97
N ALA A 119 -1.13 13.21 -16.30
CA ALA A 119 -2.37 12.58 -15.86
C ALA A 119 -2.52 12.45 -14.32
N THR A 120 -1.43 12.54 -13.56
CA THR A 120 -1.50 12.51 -12.08
C THR A 120 -1.93 13.84 -11.48
N TYR A 121 -2.16 14.87 -12.29
CA TYR A 121 -2.64 16.18 -11.87
C TYR A 121 -4.11 16.42 -12.18
N ASP A 122 -4.74 15.54 -12.95
CA ASP A 122 -6.12 15.76 -13.40
C ASP A 122 -7.09 15.95 -12.25
N ASP A 123 -7.00 15.10 -11.24
CA ASP A 123 -7.81 15.18 -10.04
C ASP A 123 -7.50 16.43 -9.20
N ILE A 124 -6.21 16.75 -9.03
CA ILE A 124 -5.78 17.95 -8.32
C ILE A 124 -6.33 19.21 -9.01
N LEU A 125 -6.28 19.27 -10.33
CA LEU A 125 -6.80 20.39 -11.11
C LEU A 125 -8.34 20.48 -11.08
N ALA A 126 -9.02 19.35 -10.86
CA ALA A 126 -10.48 19.31 -10.71
C ALA A 126 -10.92 19.71 -9.29
N THR A 127 -10.12 19.36 -8.27
CA THR A 127 -10.46 19.56 -6.86
C THR A 127 -9.98 20.91 -6.31
N PHE A 128 -8.83 21.39 -6.72
CA PHE A 128 -8.21 22.61 -6.17
C PHE A 128 -8.23 23.76 -7.15
N ASP A 129 -8.38 24.96 -6.61
CA ASP A 129 -7.89 26.20 -7.19
C ASP A 129 -6.64 26.69 -6.44
N GLU A 130 -6.08 27.83 -6.82
CA GLU A 130 -4.87 28.36 -6.21
C GLU A 130 -5.04 28.68 -4.72
N ASP A 131 -6.20 29.18 -4.30
CA ASP A 131 -6.47 29.57 -2.91
C ASP A 131 -6.65 28.34 -2.02
N THR A 132 -7.40 27.33 -2.46
CA THR A 132 -7.59 26.06 -1.75
C THR A 132 -6.31 25.24 -1.71
N ALA A 133 -5.53 25.22 -2.80
CA ALA A 133 -4.22 24.59 -2.83
C ALA A 133 -3.24 25.22 -1.83
N GLN A 134 -3.22 26.55 -1.76
CA GLN A 134 -2.39 27.26 -0.78
C GLN A 134 -2.83 26.90 0.64
N ALA A 135 -4.14 26.87 0.93
CA ALA A 135 -4.65 26.48 2.23
C ALA A 135 -4.26 25.03 2.61
N TYR A 136 -4.33 24.11 1.66
CA TYR A 136 -3.90 22.70 1.87
C TYR A 136 -2.40 22.60 2.21
N ILE A 137 -1.54 23.33 1.52
CA ILE A 137 -0.10 23.37 1.77
C ILE A 137 0.21 24.00 3.14
N GLU A 138 -0.63 24.89 3.61
CA GLU A 138 -0.50 25.57 4.93
C GLU A 138 -0.95 24.71 6.11
N THR A 139 -1.64 23.58 5.91
CA THR A 139 -2.01 22.68 7.00
C THR A 139 -0.78 22.15 7.76
N PRO A 140 -0.89 21.76 9.05
CA PRO A 140 0.22 21.18 9.80
C PRO A 140 0.73 19.88 9.14
N MET A 141 2.05 19.77 8.97
CA MET A 141 2.69 18.65 8.26
C MET A 141 3.28 17.63 9.24
N GLY A 142 3.14 16.34 8.93
CA GLY A 142 3.78 15.23 9.63
C GLY A 142 3.21 14.92 11.01
N VAL A 143 2.08 15.51 11.36
CA VAL A 143 1.33 15.30 12.60
C VAL A 143 -0.16 15.18 12.32
N ALA A 144 -0.88 14.49 13.19
CA ALA A 144 -2.32 14.64 13.26
C ALA A 144 -2.64 16.01 13.90
N PHE A 145 -3.59 16.74 13.35
CA PHE A 145 -3.90 18.11 13.75
C PHE A 145 -5.41 18.37 13.81
N THR A 146 -5.81 19.35 14.58
CA THR A 146 -7.18 19.81 14.68
C THR A 146 -7.37 21.11 13.89
N LYS A 147 -8.63 21.51 13.67
CA LYS A 147 -8.94 22.85 13.13
C LYS A 147 -8.33 23.99 13.96
N LEU A 148 -8.14 23.77 15.28
CA LEU A 148 -7.49 24.76 16.15
C LEU A 148 -6.00 24.91 15.79
N ASP A 149 -5.28 23.79 15.62
CA ASP A 149 -3.86 23.82 15.23
C ASP A 149 -3.67 24.52 13.88
N PHE A 150 -4.58 24.28 12.93
CA PHE A 150 -4.55 24.93 11.63
C PHE A 150 -4.85 26.44 11.75
N SER A 151 -5.85 26.82 12.55
CA SER A 151 -6.17 28.23 12.83
C SER A 151 -5.00 28.96 13.50
N GLU A 152 -4.37 28.37 14.51
CA GLU A 152 -3.21 28.96 15.19
C GLU A 152 -2.01 29.14 14.24
N LYS A 153 -1.79 28.17 13.36
CA LYS A 153 -0.71 28.24 12.38
C LYS A 153 -0.88 29.33 11.33
N THR A 154 -2.12 29.55 10.87
CA THR A 154 -2.41 30.39 9.69
C THR A 154 -3.08 31.71 10.01
N GLY A 155 -3.70 31.84 11.18
CA GLY A 155 -4.53 32.98 11.55
C GLY A 155 -5.92 33.01 10.90
N ARG A 156 -6.32 31.94 10.18
CA ARG A 156 -7.67 31.75 9.63
C ARG A 156 -8.69 31.54 10.74
N SER A 157 -9.95 31.81 10.48
CA SER A 157 -11.01 31.55 11.46
C SER A 157 -11.19 30.04 11.68
N MET A 158 -11.69 29.63 12.84
CA MET A 158 -12.00 28.25 13.16
C MET A 158 -13.03 27.62 12.20
N GLU A 159 -14.00 28.41 11.75
CA GLU A 159 -15.04 28.01 10.82
C GLU A 159 -14.43 27.71 9.45
N GLU A 160 -13.60 28.63 8.92
CA GLU A 160 -12.90 28.46 7.65
C GLU A 160 -11.94 27.24 7.70
N CYS A 161 -11.22 27.03 8.80
CA CYS A 161 -10.34 25.87 8.95
C CYS A 161 -11.12 24.55 8.97
N GLU A 162 -12.30 24.52 9.62
CA GLU A 162 -13.16 23.35 9.60
C GLU A 162 -13.70 23.04 8.20
N GLU A 163 -14.23 24.06 7.52
CA GLU A 163 -14.74 23.92 6.14
C GLU A 163 -13.66 23.41 5.19
N LEU A 164 -12.44 23.93 5.28
CA LEU A 164 -11.31 23.50 4.46
C LEU A 164 -10.85 22.07 4.78
N CYS A 165 -10.73 21.73 6.08
CA CYS A 165 -10.32 20.38 6.47
C CYS A 165 -11.34 19.31 6.05
N GLU A 166 -12.63 19.58 6.27
CA GLU A 166 -13.70 18.68 5.80
C GLU A 166 -13.70 18.58 4.29
N TYR A 167 -13.54 19.70 3.56
CA TYR A 167 -13.42 19.69 2.11
C TYR A 167 -12.27 18.79 1.63
N PHE A 168 -11.07 18.92 2.21
CA PHE A 168 -9.93 18.08 1.85
C PHE A 168 -10.14 16.61 2.21
N ALA A 169 -10.81 16.35 3.34
CA ALA A 169 -11.13 14.99 3.75
C ALA A 169 -12.21 14.34 2.85
N ASP A 170 -13.27 15.08 2.51
CA ASP A 170 -14.33 14.61 1.62
C ASP A 170 -13.79 14.25 0.22
N HIS A 171 -12.68 14.90 -0.18
CA HIS A 171 -11.99 14.64 -1.44
C HIS A 171 -10.76 13.72 -1.30
N GLY A 172 -10.58 13.05 -0.17
CA GLY A 172 -9.53 12.03 0.02
C GLY A 172 -8.10 12.56 0.11
N TYR A 173 -7.90 13.86 0.35
CA TYR A 173 -6.57 14.48 0.49
C TYR A 173 -6.06 14.57 1.92
N LEU A 174 -6.95 14.51 2.90
CA LEU A 174 -6.63 14.34 4.32
C LEU A 174 -7.39 13.13 4.85
N CYS A 175 -6.74 12.31 5.65
CA CYS A 175 -7.43 11.35 6.50
C CYS A 175 -8.15 12.11 7.61
N ARG A 176 -9.37 11.70 7.95
CA ARG A 176 -10.24 12.25 8.98
C ARG A 176 -10.43 11.22 10.08
N GLU A 177 -9.98 11.55 11.26
CA GLU A 177 -10.09 10.70 12.44
C GLU A 177 -11.09 11.28 13.42
N GLU A 178 -12.11 10.52 13.78
CA GLU A 178 -13.08 10.90 14.79
C GLU A 178 -12.66 10.32 16.14
N THR A 179 -12.29 11.19 17.06
CA THR A 179 -11.81 10.81 18.41
C THR A 179 -12.74 11.30 19.50
N ASN A 180 -12.57 10.79 20.72
CA ASN A 180 -13.31 11.27 21.90
C ASN A 180 -13.02 12.75 22.21
N GLU A 181 -11.95 13.32 21.69
CA GLU A 181 -11.54 14.71 21.89
C GLU A 181 -11.95 15.62 20.73
N GLY A 182 -12.53 15.06 19.67
CA GLY A 182 -12.96 15.76 18.48
C GLY A 182 -12.33 15.19 17.20
N VAL A 183 -12.54 15.89 16.10
CA VAL A 183 -12.00 15.47 14.80
C VAL A 183 -10.56 15.94 14.65
N ARG A 184 -9.71 15.04 14.19
CA ARG A 184 -8.34 15.31 13.77
C ARG A 184 -8.17 14.95 12.30
N TYR A 185 -7.17 15.54 11.67
CA TYR A 185 -6.82 15.34 10.28
C TYR A 185 -5.33 15.09 10.15
N HIS A 186 -4.91 14.34 9.15
CA HIS A 186 -3.50 14.24 8.78
C HIS A 186 -3.34 14.05 7.28
N HIS A 187 -2.19 14.44 6.76
CA HIS A 187 -1.83 14.18 5.38
C HIS A 187 -1.69 12.69 5.12
N VAL A 188 -2.00 12.31 3.91
CA VAL A 188 -1.88 10.94 3.42
C VAL A 188 -0.91 10.88 2.24
N PRO A 189 -0.21 9.75 2.05
CA PRO A 189 0.61 9.53 0.87
C PRO A 189 -0.27 9.35 -0.37
N PHE A 190 0.36 9.32 -1.54
CA PHE A 190 -0.35 9.00 -2.76
C PHE A 190 -0.94 7.58 -2.71
N PHE A 191 -0.13 6.62 -2.26
CA PHE A 191 -0.48 5.22 -2.03
C PHE A 191 0.14 4.76 -0.69
N GLN A 192 -0.50 4.10 0.15
CA GLN A 192 -1.93 3.97 0.45
C GLN A 192 -2.49 5.28 1.01
N GLY A 193 -3.48 5.82 0.37
CA GLY A 193 -4.08 7.08 0.78
C GLY A 193 -4.91 7.66 -0.34
N VAL A 194 -4.42 8.73 -0.99
CA VAL A 194 -5.17 9.46 -2.03
C VAL A 194 -5.80 8.50 -3.05
N VAL A 195 -5.06 7.51 -3.53
CA VAL A 195 -5.54 6.58 -4.57
C VAL A 195 -6.71 5.72 -4.09
N GLU A 196 -6.63 5.19 -2.88
CA GLU A 196 -7.68 4.36 -2.29
C GLU A 196 -8.91 5.19 -1.91
N TYR A 197 -8.71 6.39 -1.40
CA TYR A 197 -9.81 7.27 -1.00
C TYR A 197 -10.60 7.80 -2.20
N HIS A 198 -9.99 7.84 -3.38
CA HIS A 198 -10.65 8.18 -4.64
C HIS A 198 -11.27 6.97 -5.36
N MET A 199 -11.33 5.80 -4.73
CA MET A 199 -11.86 4.58 -5.37
C MET A 199 -13.30 4.77 -5.88
N ARG A 200 -14.13 5.55 -5.18
CA ARG A 200 -15.52 5.86 -5.59
C ARG A 200 -15.55 6.59 -6.94
N GLU A 201 -14.63 7.47 -7.18
CA GLU A 201 -14.60 8.36 -8.34
C GLU A 201 -14.02 7.69 -9.59
N VAL A 202 -13.31 6.58 -9.41
CA VAL A 202 -12.69 5.79 -10.50
C VAL A 202 -13.70 5.32 -11.55
N LEU A 203 -14.97 5.13 -11.17
CA LEU A 203 -16.02 4.66 -12.09
C LEU A 203 -16.82 5.76 -12.76
N ASP A 204 -16.93 6.89 -12.10
CA ASP A 204 -17.83 7.97 -12.54
C ASP A 204 -17.14 8.98 -13.46
N ASP A 205 -15.80 9.08 -13.39
CA ASP A 205 -15.00 9.94 -14.23
C ASP A 205 -13.78 9.20 -14.82
N PRO A 206 -13.62 9.18 -16.17
CA PRO A 206 -12.43 8.63 -16.81
C PRO A 206 -11.10 9.28 -16.37
N LEU A 207 -11.12 10.53 -15.87
CA LEU A 207 -9.93 11.22 -15.35
C LEU A 207 -9.47 10.56 -14.03
N ASN A 208 -10.41 10.31 -13.13
CA ASN A 208 -10.13 9.65 -11.85
C ASN A 208 -9.71 8.18 -12.03
N TYR A 209 -10.21 7.54 -13.09
CA TYR A 209 -9.72 6.23 -13.50
C TYR A 209 -8.21 6.25 -13.79
N ASN A 210 -7.69 7.30 -14.42
CA ASN A 210 -6.26 7.45 -14.68
C ASN A 210 -5.44 7.60 -13.40
N LEU A 211 -5.96 8.27 -12.37
CA LEU A 211 -5.30 8.37 -11.06
C LEU A 211 -5.10 6.98 -10.44
N GLY A 212 -6.17 6.20 -10.32
CA GLY A 212 -6.13 4.85 -9.77
C GLY A 212 -5.23 3.90 -10.54
N VAL A 213 -5.35 3.88 -11.87
CA VAL A 213 -4.52 3.01 -12.73
C VAL A 213 -3.05 3.42 -12.70
N SER A 214 -2.78 4.73 -12.76
CA SER A 214 -1.40 5.23 -12.69
C SER A 214 -0.73 4.91 -11.36
N GLY A 215 -1.48 4.94 -10.25
CA GLY A 215 -0.97 4.57 -8.93
C GLY A 215 -0.45 3.13 -8.91
N VAL A 216 -1.24 2.18 -9.38
CA VAL A 216 -0.85 0.76 -9.41
C VAL A 216 0.29 0.49 -10.37
N ASP A 217 0.31 1.12 -11.55
CA ASP A 217 1.36 0.92 -12.55
C ASP A 217 2.74 1.50 -12.10
N MET A 218 2.75 2.40 -11.11
CA MET A 218 3.99 3.02 -10.61
C MET A 218 4.57 2.36 -9.35
N LEU A 219 3.84 1.48 -8.68
CA LEU A 219 4.29 0.76 -7.49
C LEU A 219 5.67 0.08 -7.64
N PRO A 220 6.00 -0.58 -8.78
CA PRO A 220 7.24 -1.32 -8.92
C PRO A 220 8.54 -0.54 -8.73
N GLN A 221 8.53 0.76 -8.92
CA GLN A 221 9.74 1.58 -8.80
C GLN A 221 9.93 2.13 -7.38
N ASP A 222 8.87 2.17 -6.60
CA ASP A 222 8.83 2.94 -5.36
C ASP A 222 9.14 2.11 -4.10
N MET A 223 8.84 0.81 -4.07
CA MET A 223 9.17 -0.03 -2.90
C MET A 223 10.68 -0.15 -2.62
N GLN A 224 11.52 0.00 -3.64
CA GLN A 224 12.98 -0.01 -3.47
C GLN A 224 13.52 1.31 -2.90
N THR A 225 12.66 2.33 -2.79
CA THR A 225 13.04 3.68 -2.40
C THR A 225 12.49 4.09 -1.04
N THR A 226 11.91 3.17 -0.27
CA THR A 226 11.20 3.49 0.97
C THR A 226 12.03 3.33 2.24
N GLY A 227 13.16 2.64 2.18
CA GLY A 227 14.02 2.36 3.35
C GLY A 227 13.42 1.37 4.36
N THR A 228 12.10 1.20 4.37
CA THR A 228 11.36 0.25 5.19
C THR A 228 10.29 -0.45 4.35
N PRO A 229 9.82 -1.64 4.74
CA PRO A 229 8.71 -2.29 4.05
C PRO A 229 7.46 -1.43 4.08
N THR A 230 6.65 -1.51 3.04
CA THR A 230 5.35 -0.83 2.99
C THR A 230 4.30 -1.64 3.71
N PHE A 231 4.34 -2.95 3.49
CA PHE A 231 3.42 -3.89 4.08
C PHE A 231 4.15 -4.92 4.91
N TYR A 232 3.43 -5.41 5.90
CA TYR A 232 3.87 -6.42 6.83
C TYR A 232 2.92 -7.61 6.79
N ALA A 233 3.45 -8.79 6.44
CA ALA A 233 2.66 -10.00 6.40
C ALA A 233 2.31 -10.47 7.83
N ILE A 234 1.03 -10.52 8.13
CA ILE A 234 0.51 -11.03 9.39
C ILE A 234 0.56 -12.56 9.34
N PRO A 235 1.23 -13.22 10.29
CA PRO A 235 1.31 -14.67 10.29
C PRO A 235 -0.05 -15.33 10.52
N CYS A 236 -0.28 -16.50 9.94
CA CYS A 236 -1.40 -17.33 10.35
C CYS A 236 -1.12 -17.86 11.77
N ASP A 237 -1.99 -17.57 12.73
CA ASP A 237 -1.75 -17.79 14.18
C ASP A 237 -1.34 -19.22 14.50
N LYS A 238 -2.04 -20.21 13.95
CA LYS A 238 -1.72 -21.64 14.16
C LYS A 238 -0.37 -22.07 13.58
N SER A 239 0.25 -21.22 12.76
CA SER A 239 1.55 -21.50 12.14
C SER A 239 2.73 -21.05 13.00
N VAL A 240 2.48 -20.20 14.00
CA VAL A 240 3.52 -19.69 14.89
C VAL A 240 3.71 -20.65 16.06
N VAL A 241 4.93 -21.09 16.26
CA VAL A 241 5.34 -21.82 17.47
C VAL A 241 6.08 -20.85 18.34
N ALA A 242 5.46 -20.51 19.45
CA ALA A 242 6.13 -19.81 20.52
C ALA A 242 6.61 -20.85 21.54
N GLU A 243 7.89 -20.85 21.82
CA GLU A 243 8.38 -21.65 22.90
C GLU A 243 7.96 -21.09 24.27
N ASP A 244 7.71 -19.76 24.38
CA ASP A 244 7.33 -19.13 25.66
C ASP A 244 6.34 -17.94 25.57
N ALA A 245 6.01 -17.36 24.41
CA ALA A 245 5.29 -16.08 24.37
C ALA A 245 4.14 -15.94 23.36
N GLY A 246 3.91 -16.89 22.46
CA GLY A 246 2.87 -16.74 21.43
C GLY A 246 3.27 -15.84 20.27
N VAL A 247 2.28 -15.39 19.49
CA VAL A 247 2.44 -14.40 18.46
C VAL A 247 2.87 -13.07 19.09
N LEU A 248 3.74 -12.31 18.42
CA LEU A 248 4.11 -10.96 18.88
C LEU A 248 2.84 -10.13 19.11
N PRO A 249 2.77 -9.30 20.15
CA PRO A 249 1.54 -8.59 20.51
C PRO A 249 0.92 -7.76 19.39
N TYR A 250 1.75 -7.23 18.50
CA TYR A 250 1.30 -6.44 17.34
C TYR A 250 0.99 -7.29 16.10
N ASP A 251 1.13 -8.62 16.20
CA ASP A 251 0.75 -9.61 15.20
C ASP A 251 -0.41 -10.49 15.66
N ASP A 252 -0.80 -10.37 16.92
CA ASP A 252 -1.98 -11.04 17.48
C ASP A 252 -3.24 -10.31 17.00
N ILE A 253 -3.69 -10.69 15.81
CA ILE A 253 -4.78 -10.03 15.14
C ILE A 253 -6.11 -10.14 15.89
N GLU A 254 -6.34 -11.26 16.56
CA GLU A 254 -7.56 -11.44 17.35
C GLU A 254 -7.58 -10.49 18.54
N LYS A 255 -6.44 -10.28 19.18
CA LYS A 255 -6.30 -9.31 20.25
C LYS A 255 -6.43 -7.87 19.72
N LEU A 256 -5.77 -7.54 18.63
CA LEU A 256 -5.85 -6.21 18.02
C LEU A 256 -7.28 -5.87 17.60
N VAL A 257 -8.01 -6.82 17.02
CA VAL A 257 -9.45 -6.69 16.69
C VAL A 257 -10.28 -6.59 17.97
N ALA A 258 -9.94 -7.34 19.02
CA ALA A 258 -10.69 -7.31 20.29
C ALA A 258 -10.64 -5.93 20.98
N GLU A 259 -9.57 -5.17 20.79
CA GLU A 259 -9.36 -3.83 21.34
C GLU A 259 -10.11 -2.74 20.58
N GLN A 260 -10.63 -3.02 19.39
CA GLN A 260 -11.33 -2.06 18.53
C GLN A 260 -12.85 -2.12 18.69
N THR A 261 -13.50 -1.03 18.32
CA THR A 261 -14.96 -0.87 18.42
C THR A 261 -15.65 -0.69 17.08
N THR A 262 -14.95 -0.19 16.07
CA THR A 262 -15.49 0.08 14.74
C THR A 262 -14.81 -0.80 13.70
N PHE A 263 -15.60 -1.37 12.82
CA PHE A 263 -15.16 -2.25 11.74
C PHE A 263 -15.94 -1.95 10.48
N ALA A 264 -15.24 -1.96 9.35
CA ALA A 264 -15.87 -1.84 8.04
C ALA A 264 -15.17 -2.77 7.05
N ILE A 265 -15.90 -3.16 6.01
CA ILE A 265 -15.38 -3.97 4.91
C ILE A 265 -15.58 -3.23 3.60
N ALA A 266 -14.59 -3.31 2.72
CA ALA A 266 -14.61 -2.69 1.42
C ALA A 266 -14.15 -3.67 0.32
N PRO A 267 -14.48 -3.42 -0.95
CA PRO A 267 -13.81 -4.04 -2.07
C PRO A 267 -12.31 -3.82 -2.01
N CYS A 268 -11.53 -4.86 -2.29
CA CYS A 268 -10.08 -4.71 -2.43
C CYS A 268 -9.76 -3.75 -3.58
N TYR A 269 -9.10 -2.63 -3.28
CA TYR A 269 -8.73 -1.62 -4.27
C TYR A 269 -8.01 -2.23 -5.48
N CYS A 270 -6.93 -2.97 -5.27
CA CYS A 270 -6.15 -3.56 -6.35
C CYS A 270 -6.98 -4.47 -7.25
N ARG A 271 -7.85 -5.32 -6.66
CA ARG A 271 -8.67 -6.27 -7.41
C ARG A 271 -9.81 -5.57 -8.13
N TYR A 272 -10.44 -4.62 -7.48
CA TYR A 272 -11.55 -3.87 -8.07
C TYR A 272 -11.08 -3.01 -9.25
N THR A 273 -9.96 -2.30 -9.11
CA THR A 273 -9.35 -1.50 -10.19
C THR A 273 -8.96 -2.37 -11.38
N ALA A 274 -8.42 -3.57 -11.14
CA ALA A 274 -8.11 -4.52 -12.21
C ALA A 274 -9.39 -4.95 -12.97
N ILE A 275 -10.50 -5.18 -12.26
CA ILE A 275 -11.81 -5.50 -12.87
C ILE A 275 -12.27 -4.33 -13.75
N VAL A 276 -12.28 -3.12 -13.19
CA VAL A 276 -12.70 -1.90 -13.93
C VAL A 276 -11.88 -1.74 -15.19
N LYS A 277 -10.55 -1.80 -15.08
CA LYS A 277 -9.62 -1.65 -16.21
C LYS A 277 -9.93 -2.65 -17.33
N GLN A 278 -10.03 -3.92 -17.02
CA GLN A 278 -10.25 -4.95 -18.03
C GLN A 278 -11.66 -4.90 -18.60
N MET A 279 -12.67 -4.82 -17.75
CA MET A 279 -14.07 -4.83 -18.20
C MET A 279 -14.39 -3.62 -19.07
N THR A 280 -13.89 -2.44 -18.73
CA THR A 280 -14.05 -1.24 -19.53
C THR A 280 -13.34 -1.35 -20.88
N ALA A 281 -12.13 -1.95 -20.91
CA ALA A 281 -11.42 -2.22 -22.17
C ALA A 281 -12.18 -3.19 -23.09
N GLU A 282 -13.00 -4.10 -22.52
CA GLU A 282 -13.89 -5.00 -23.23
C GLU A 282 -15.25 -4.36 -23.63
N GLY A 283 -15.45 -3.08 -23.30
CA GLY A 283 -16.68 -2.33 -23.60
C GLY A 283 -17.83 -2.64 -22.63
N LYS A 284 -17.54 -3.22 -21.47
CA LYS A 284 -18.52 -3.50 -20.42
C LYS A 284 -18.71 -2.29 -19.51
N VAL A 285 -19.88 -2.23 -18.86
CA VAL A 285 -20.34 -1.06 -18.09
C VAL A 285 -20.60 -1.45 -16.64
N ALA A 286 -20.04 -0.69 -15.70
CA ALA A 286 -20.33 -0.84 -14.28
C ALA A 286 -21.81 -0.62 -13.96
N GLY A 287 -22.35 -1.39 -13.01
CA GLY A 287 -23.76 -1.41 -12.66
C GLY A 287 -24.66 -2.14 -13.67
N VAL A 288 -24.08 -2.67 -14.77
CA VAL A 288 -24.79 -3.48 -15.79
C VAL A 288 -24.11 -4.83 -15.96
N ASP A 289 -22.82 -4.84 -16.23
CA ASP A 289 -22.02 -6.05 -16.50
C ASP A 289 -21.21 -6.52 -15.28
N PHE A 290 -20.91 -5.60 -14.38
CA PHE A 290 -20.22 -5.87 -13.10
C PHE A 290 -20.69 -4.84 -12.06
N PRO A 291 -20.58 -5.14 -10.73
CA PRO A 291 -21.02 -4.22 -9.69
C PRO A 291 -20.24 -2.90 -9.69
N LYS A 292 -20.94 -1.80 -9.42
CA LYS A 292 -20.31 -0.55 -9.01
C LYS A 292 -19.79 -0.65 -7.58
N LEU A 293 -18.91 0.27 -7.20
CA LEU A 293 -18.42 0.34 -5.82
C LEU A 293 -19.57 0.51 -4.80
N GLU A 294 -20.50 1.43 -5.09
CA GLU A 294 -21.68 1.70 -4.25
C GLU A 294 -22.58 0.50 -4.03
N ASP A 295 -22.61 -0.46 -4.97
CA ASP A 295 -23.38 -1.68 -4.84
C ASP A 295 -22.87 -2.57 -3.69
N PHE A 296 -21.56 -2.55 -3.42
CA PHE A 296 -20.96 -3.28 -2.30
C PHE A 296 -21.40 -2.74 -0.94
N ALA A 297 -21.69 -1.44 -0.85
CA ALA A 297 -22.18 -0.83 0.40
C ALA A 297 -23.51 -1.44 0.87
N SER A 298 -24.30 -2.02 -0.01
CA SER A 298 -25.55 -2.73 0.32
C SER A 298 -25.34 -4.08 1.00
N GLY A 299 -24.13 -4.69 0.85
CA GLY A 299 -23.83 -6.06 1.26
C GLY A 299 -24.39 -7.14 0.31
N GLU A 300 -25.06 -6.77 -0.78
CA GLU A 300 -25.61 -7.73 -1.75
C GLU A 300 -24.51 -8.48 -2.51
N PHE A 301 -23.34 -7.84 -2.65
CA PHE A 301 -22.19 -8.36 -3.38
C PHE A 301 -21.08 -8.95 -2.49
N GLU A 302 -21.38 -9.29 -1.24
CA GLU A 302 -20.40 -9.92 -0.31
C GLU A 302 -19.73 -11.16 -0.91
N GLU A 303 -20.50 -11.97 -1.67
CA GLU A 303 -20.03 -13.18 -2.33
C GLU A 303 -19.64 -12.96 -3.80
N TYR A 304 -19.41 -11.72 -4.21
CA TYR A 304 -18.96 -11.43 -5.57
C TYR A 304 -17.50 -11.82 -5.76
N PHE A 305 -17.27 -12.67 -6.76
CA PHE A 305 -15.94 -13.10 -7.17
C PHE A 305 -15.47 -12.31 -8.39
N SER A 306 -14.20 -12.01 -8.41
CA SER A 306 -13.59 -11.33 -9.54
C SER A 306 -13.72 -12.19 -10.81
N PRO A 307 -14.18 -11.61 -11.92
CA PRO A 307 -14.21 -12.34 -13.20
C PRO A 307 -12.82 -12.59 -13.78
N LEU A 308 -11.77 -11.99 -13.18
CA LEU A 308 -10.37 -12.11 -13.63
C LEU A 308 -9.62 -13.21 -12.87
N CYS A 309 -10.09 -13.53 -11.67
CA CYS A 309 -9.51 -14.54 -10.80
C CYS A 309 -10.62 -15.06 -9.89
N ASP A 310 -10.66 -16.31 -9.57
CA ASP A 310 -11.71 -16.90 -8.73
C ASP A 310 -11.60 -16.47 -7.25
N GLN A 311 -11.34 -15.17 -7.00
CA GLN A 311 -11.15 -14.61 -5.67
C GLN A 311 -12.24 -13.59 -5.34
N ARG A 312 -12.65 -13.52 -4.04
CA ARG A 312 -13.62 -12.54 -3.56
C ARG A 312 -13.11 -11.12 -3.75
N VAL A 313 -14.00 -10.21 -4.07
CA VAL A 313 -13.66 -8.79 -4.25
C VAL A 313 -13.72 -8.04 -2.93
N GLU A 314 -14.75 -8.28 -2.10
CA GLU A 314 -14.90 -7.61 -0.80
C GLU A 314 -14.01 -8.28 0.25
N THR A 315 -12.79 -7.79 0.43
CA THR A 315 -11.77 -8.39 1.30
C THR A 315 -10.87 -7.38 2.00
N CYS A 316 -11.14 -6.09 1.89
CA CYS A 316 -10.35 -5.04 2.54
C CYS A 316 -11.01 -4.68 3.87
N LEU A 317 -10.42 -5.10 4.99
CA LEU A 317 -10.96 -4.90 6.33
C LEU A 317 -10.36 -3.63 6.94
N MET A 318 -11.23 -2.69 7.30
CA MET A 318 -10.88 -1.44 7.99
C MET A 318 -11.25 -1.56 9.47
N ILE A 319 -10.45 -0.95 10.33
CA ILE A 319 -10.57 -1.06 11.79
C ILE A 319 -10.42 0.32 12.42
N GLY A 320 -11.24 0.62 13.44
CA GLY A 320 -11.14 1.85 14.22
C GLY A 320 -11.40 3.10 13.40
N GLU A 321 -10.55 4.09 13.55
CA GLU A 321 -10.68 5.40 12.90
C GLU A 321 -10.64 5.33 11.37
N GLU A 322 -9.86 4.40 10.83
CA GLU A 322 -9.83 4.15 9.39
C GLU A 322 -11.18 3.59 8.88
N ALA A 323 -11.83 2.72 9.66
CA ALA A 323 -13.16 2.23 9.32
C ALA A 323 -14.19 3.37 9.31
N ASP A 324 -14.13 4.28 10.29
CA ASP A 324 -15.02 5.44 10.35
C ASP A 324 -14.82 6.35 9.13
N TYR A 325 -13.57 6.57 8.73
CA TYR A 325 -13.26 7.42 7.59
C TYR A 325 -13.68 6.79 6.25
N TRP A 326 -13.43 5.50 6.03
CA TRP A 326 -13.87 4.82 4.81
C TRP A 326 -15.40 4.74 4.68
N MET A 327 -16.10 4.61 5.80
CA MET A 327 -17.57 4.72 5.83
C MET A 327 -18.04 6.15 5.54
N HIS A 328 -17.34 7.16 6.06
CA HIS A 328 -17.61 8.57 5.77
C HIS A 328 -17.48 8.86 4.27
N LEU A 329 -16.45 8.33 3.61
CA LEU A 329 -16.27 8.42 2.17
C LEU A 329 -17.30 7.57 1.36
N GLY A 330 -18.08 6.71 2.01
CA GLY A 330 -19.05 5.84 1.33
C GLY A 330 -18.42 4.70 0.52
N ILE A 331 -17.16 4.34 0.80
CA ILE A 331 -16.43 3.27 0.10
C ILE A 331 -16.37 1.96 0.89
N ALA A 332 -16.81 1.97 2.14
CA ALA A 332 -16.90 0.79 2.98
C ALA A 332 -18.27 0.69 3.67
N ARG A 333 -18.67 -0.50 4.05
CA ARG A 333 -19.86 -0.72 4.85
C ARG A 333 -19.54 -1.22 6.26
N PRO A 334 -20.34 -0.84 7.29
CA PRO A 334 -20.12 -1.32 8.65
C PRO A 334 -20.33 -2.83 8.76
N ILE A 335 -19.49 -3.47 9.57
CA ILE A 335 -19.62 -4.87 9.96
C ILE A 335 -19.44 -5.01 11.47
N THR A 336 -19.88 -6.15 12.03
CA THR A 336 -19.62 -6.46 13.43
C THR A 336 -18.21 -7.00 13.65
N LYS A 337 -17.76 -7.02 14.91
CA LYS A 337 -16.49 -7.66 15.31
C LYS A 337 -16.45 -9.13 14.90
N GLU A 338 -17.54 -9.84 15.11
CA GLU A 338 -17.67 -11.25 14.76
C GLU A 338 -17.52 -11.46 13.25
N GLN A 339 -18.15 -10.60 12.44
CA GLN A 339 -17.99 -10.61 10.99
C GLN A 339 -16.56 -10.30 10.58
N ALA A 340 -15.89 -9.33 11.23
CA ALA A 340 -14.49 -9.01 10.95
C ALA A 340 -13.58 -10.23 11.17
N LEU A 341 -13.74 -10.94 12.29
CA LEU A 341 -13.03 -12.18 12.57
C LEU A 341 -13.35 -13.28 11.55
N GLU A 342 -14.61 -13.40 11.14
CA GLU A 342 -15.03 -14.34 10.10
C GLU A 342 -14.40 -14.02 8.74
N TYR A 343 -14.35 -12.76 8.33
CA TYR A 343 -13.67 -12.32 7.10
C TYR A 343 -12.20 -12.68 7.09
N MET A 344 -11.51 -12.47 8.20
CA MET A 344 -10.08 -12.84 8.33
C MET A 344 -9.87 -14.35 8.26
N GLN A 345 -10.71 -15.12 8.98
CA GLN A 345 -10.65 -16.58 8.92
C GLN A 345 -10.90 -17.10 7.50
N ARG A 346 -11.92 -16.58 6.84
CA ARG A 346 -12.26 -16.92 5.45
C ARG A 346 -11.11 -16.57 4.50
N SER A 347 -10.51 -15.40 4.64
CA SER A 347 -9.35 -15.01 3.83
C SER A 347 -8.17 -15.97 4.01
N ARG A 348 -7.91 -16.43 5.23
CA ARG A 348 -6.89 -17.46 5.49
C ARG A 348 -7.24 -18.79 4.81
N ASP A 349 -8.50 -19.21 4.88
CA ASP A 349 -8.98 -20.46 4.27
C ASP A 349 -8.93 -20.40 2.75
N ASP A 350 -9.24 -19.25 2.15
CA ASP A 350 -9.17 -18.99 0.72
C ASP A 350 -7.71 -18.88 0.19
N GLY A 351 -6.71 -18.70 1.07
CA GLY A 351 -5.29 -18.68 0.71
C GLY A 351 -4.68 -17.30 0.58
N PHE A 352 -5.39 -16.27 1.02
CA PHE A 352 -4.86 -14.93 1.01
C PHE A 352 -3.72 -14.76 2.02
N ILE A 353 -2.79 -13.88 1.69
CA ILE A 353 -1.83 -13.33 2.62
C ILE A 353 -2.51 -12.17 3.31
N LEU A 354 -2.64 -12.24 4.64
CA LEU A 354 -3.08 -11.09 5.41
C LEU A 354 -1.89 -10.14 5.57
N GLU A 355 -2.10 -8.88 5.24
CA GLU A 355 -1.08 -7.84 5.33
C GLU A 355 -1.64 -6.59 6.00
N LYS A 356 -0.80 -5.90 6.74
CA LYS A 356 -1.07 -4.59 7.32
C LYS A 356 0.04 -3.61 6.94
N ASN A 357 -0.18 -2.34 7.17
CA ASN A 357 0.87 -1.32 7.11
C ASN A 357 2.05 -1.71 8.02
N PHE A 358 3.24 -1.29 7.67
CA PHE A 358 4.44 -1.53 8.46
C PHE A 358 4.45 -0.65 9.72
N SER A 359 3.52 -0.92 10.64
CA SER A 359 3.36 -0.18 11.90
C SER A 359 2.79 -1.09 13.00
N LYS A 360 2.87 -0.66 14.25
CA LYS A 360 2.31 -1.38 15.41
C LYS A 360 0.79 -1.26 15.44
N HIS A 361 0.29 -0.03 15.30
CA HIS A 361 -1.14 0.24 15.18
C HIS A 361 -1.53 0.20 13.72
N MET A 362 -2.66 -0.42 13.43
CA MET A 362 -3.14 -0.58 12.07
C MET A 362 -4.58 -0.11 11.96
N GLY A 363 -4.90 0.51 10.82
CA GLY A 363 -6.28 0.81 10.44
C GLY A 363 -6.82 -0.15 9.38
N THR A 364 -5.94 -0.86 8.68
CA THR A 364 -6.31 -1.70 7.53
C THR A 364 -5.66 -3.08 7.61
N ILE A 365 -6.45 -4.12 7.29
CA ILE A 365 -5.98 -5.47 7.03
C ILE A 365 -6.33 -5.84 5.60
N CYS A 366 -5.32 -5.95 4.76
CA CYS A 366 -5.45 -6.41 3.40
C CYS A 366 -5.51 -7.94 3.34
N SER A 367 -6.28 -8.48 2.37
CA SER A 367 -6.27 -9.89 2.00
C SER A 367 -5.69 -10.02 0.59
N CYS A 368 -4.38 -10.27 0.53
CA CYS A 368 -3.59 -10.17 -0.68
C CYS A 368 -3.38 -11.51 -1.37
N HIS A 369 -3.39 -11.51 -2.70
CA HIS A 369 -3.11 -12.67 -3.53
C HIS A 369 -2.34 -12.27 -4.80
N ALA A 370 -1.49 -13.15 -5.30
CA ALA A 370 -0.58 -12.86 -6.42
C ALA A 370 -1.29 -12.52 -7.75
N ASP A 371 -2.58 -12.82 -7.87
CA ASP A 371 -3.36 -12.58 -9.09
C ASP A 371 -3.79 -11.13 -9.31
N SER A 372 -3.82 -10.32 -8.24
CA SER A 372 -4.37 -8.96 -8.33
C SER A 372 -3.76 -7.95 -7.36
N CYS A 373 -2.97 -8.38 -6.37
CA CYS A 373 -2.35 -7.45 -5.42
C CYS A 373 -1.17 -6.71 -6.07
N GLY A 374 -1.21 -5.37 -6.06
CA GLY A 374 -0.13 -4.54 -6.60
C GLY A 374 1.20 -4.76 -5.86
N ILE A 375 1.16 -4.89 -4.54
CA ILE A 375 2.35 -5.14 -3.71
C ILE A 375 3.00 -6.48 -4.02
N ILE A 376 2.19 -7.53 -4.13
CA ILE A 376 2.72 -8.86 -4.48
C ILE A 376 3.22 -8.89 -5.94
N ALA A 377 2.51 -8.23 -6.85
CA ALA A 377 2.93 -8.14 -8.25
C ALA A 377 4.29 -7.45 -8.36
N GLU A 378 4.50 -6.39 -7.58
CA GLU A 378 5.78 -5.72 -7.51
C GLU A 378 6.89 -6.61 -6.94
N TRP A 379 6.65 -7.25 -5.80
CA TRP A 379 7.58 -8.23 -5.24
C TRP A 379 7.99 -9.28 -6.29
N MET A 380 7.02 -9.79 -7.03
CA MET A 380 7.27 -10.76 -8.10
C MET A 380 8.00 -10.14 -9.30
N SER A 381 7.86 -8.85 -9.55
CA SER A 381 8.54 -8.14 -10.64
C SER A 381 10.05 -8.00 -10.44
N LEU A 382 10.55 -8.13 -9.21
CA LEU A 382 11.98 -8.24 -8.94
C LEU A 382 12.61 -9.44 -9.65
N GLY A 383 11.81 -10.40 -10.07
CA GLY A 383 12.10 -11.37 -11.12
C GLY A 383 13.00 -12.54 -10.72
N SER A 384 13.82 -12.42 -9.68
CA SER A 384 14.67 -13.51 -9.22
C SER A 384 14.90 -13.49 -7.71
N PRO A 385 15.15 -14.66 -7.09
CA PRO A 385 15.58 -14.75 -5.71
C PRO A 385 16.80 -13.91 -5.38
N GLU A 386 17.74 -13.79 -6.31
CA GLU A 386 18.97 -12.99 -6.15
C GLU A 386 18.66 -11.50 -6.09
N ALA A 387 17.75 -11.01 -6.95
CA ALA A 387 17.32 -9.61 -6.93
C ALA A 387 16.59 -9.28 -5.63
N ILE A 388 15.72 -10.17 -5.15
CA ILE A 388 15.05 -10.04 -3.86
C ILE A 388 16.06 -10.05 -2.72
N GLY A 389 17.03 -10.99 -2.74
CA GLY A 389 18.10 -11.05 -1.76
C GLY A 389 18.92 -9.76 -1.69
N ALA A 390 19.21 -9.14 -2.84
CA ALA A 390 19.89 -7.86 -2.91
C ALA A 390 19.04 -6.68 -2.38
N SER A 391 17.70 -6.80 -2.47
CA SER A 391 16.75 -5.79 -2.00
C SER A 391 16.22 -6.07 -0.58
N GLN A 392 16.71 -7.11 0.09
CA GLN A 392 16.24 -7.56 1.41
C GLN A 392 16.08 -6.44 2.45
N PRO A 393 16.96 -5.47 2.51
CA PRO A 393 16.77 -4.37 3.44
C PRO A 393 15.41 -3.67 3.29
N PHE A 394 14.95 -3.46 2.08
CA PHE A 394 13.72 -2.73 1.77
C PHE A 394 12.47 -3.62 1.71
N THR A 395 12.67 -4.94 1.73
CA THR A 395 11.61 -5.94 1.50
C THR A 395 11.42 -6.90 2.67
N GLN A 396 11.86 -6.51 3.85
CA GLN A 396 11.70 -7.31 5.07
C GLN A 396 10.25 -7.24 5.58
N ILE A 397 9.41 -8.08 5.05
CA ILE A 397 7.95 -8.06 5.22
C ILE A 397 7.43 -9.00 6.30
N SER A 398 8.27 -9.56 7.15
CA SER A 398 7.87 -10.44 8.25
C SER A 398 8.97 -10.55 9.31
N HIS A 399 8.57 -10.57 10.57
CA HIS A 399 9.44 -10.81 11.72
C HIS A 399 9.63 -12.30 12.05
N TYR A 400 9.25 -13.17 11.13
CA TYR A 400 9.33 -14.62 11.31
C TYR A 400 10.22 -15.27 10.26
N ASN A 401 10.76 -16.43 10.61
CA ASN A 401 11.36 -17.38 9.70
C ASN A 401 10.43 -18.59 9.52
N LEU A 402 10.49 -19.20 8.35
CA LEU A 402 9.78 -20.44 8.08
C LEU A 402 10.72 -21.63 8.32
N GLU A 403 10.37 -22.49 9.27
CA GLU A 403 11.07 -23.74 9.54
C GLU A 403 10.30 -24.94 9.03
N VAL A 404 11.04 -26.00 8.69
CA VAL A 404 10.52 -27.27 8.19
C VAL A 404 11.11 -28.43 8.94
N ASP A 405 10.27 -29.20 9.64
CA ASP A 405 10.63 -30.49 10.18
C ASP A 405 10.61 -31.55 9.07
N THR A 406 11.80 -31.87 8.56
CA THR A 406 11.96 -32.80 7.45
C THR A 406 11.63 -34.23 7.82
N ASP A 407 11.74 -34.60 9.10
CA ASP A 407 11.44 -35.95 9.59
C ASP A 407 9.93 -36.18 9.74
N ALA A 408 9.20 -35.15 10.14
CA ALA A 408 7.74 -35.18 10.23
C ALA A 408 7.05 -34.98 8.86
N CYS A 409 7.77 -34.46 7.86
CA CYS A 409 7.21 -34.11 6.55
C CYS A 409 6.70 -35.33 5.76
N LEU A 410 5.41 -35.35 5.42
CA LEU A 410 4.80 -36.40 4.60
C LEU A 410 5.13 -36.30 3.11
N LYS A 411 5.81 -35.25 2.66
CA LYS A 411 6.17 -35.01 1.24
C LYS A 411 4.93 -34.94 0.32
N CYS A 412 3.79 -34.51 0.85
CA CYS A 412 2.51 -34.53 0.16
C CYS A 412 2.33 -33.41 -0.89
N GLY A 413 3.18 -32.39 -0.89
CA GLY A 413 3.11 -31.26 -1.83
C GLY A 413 2.08 -30.18 -1.50
N THR A 414 1.16 -30.38 -0.53
CA THR A 414 0.08 -29.44 -0.22
C THR A 414 0.58 -28.02 0.06
N CYS A 415 1.75 -27.88 0.70
CA CYS A 415 2.36 -26.57 0.98
C CYS A 415 2.82 -25.86 -0.29
N ALA A 416 3.28 -26.58 -1.30
CA ALA A 416 3.69 -26.02 -2.60
C ALA A 416 2.46 -25.58 -3.41
N GLU A 417 1.39 -26.38 -3.40
CA GLU A 417 0.12 -26.05 -4.07
C GLU A 417 -0.56 -24.83 -3.43
N ARG A 418 -0.44 -24.71 -2.10
CA ARG A 418 -1.06 -23.64 -1.33
C ARG A 418 -0.32 -22.32 -1.44
N CYS A 419 0.96 -22.32 -1.77
CA CYS A 419 1.77 -21.10 -1.73
C CYS A 419 1.29 -20.06 -2.75
N PRO A 420 0.76 -18.90 -2.32
CA PRO A 420 0.23 -17.89 -3.25
C PRO A 420 1.31 -17.24 -4.10
N LEU A 421 2.58 -17.34 -3.69
CA LEU A 421 3.74 -16.78 -4.40
C LEU A 421 4.50 -17.85 -5.21
N HIS A 422 4.05 -19.11 -5.19
CA HIS A 422 4.79 -20.22 -5.76
C HIS A 422 6.26 -20.31 -5.30
N ALA A 423 6.53 -19.82 -4.09
CA ALA A 423 7.86 -19.79 -3.49
C ALA A 423 8.33 -21.17 -2.98
N ILE A 424 7.51 -22.20 -3.12
CA ILE A 424 7.81 -23.57 -2.66
C ILE A 424 7.77 -24.52 -3.83
N THR A 425 8.88 -25.23 -4.03
CA THR A 425 9.00 -26.32 -5.01
C THR A 425 9.30 -27.63 -4.31
N MET A 426 8.90 -28.74 -4.90
CA MET A 426 9.25 -30.07 -4.39
C MET A 426 10.54 -30.55 -5.05
N ASP A 427 11.57 -30.81 -4.23
CA ASP A 427 12.83 -31.36 -4.71
C ASP A 427 12.64 -32.79 -5.24
N GLU A 428 13.02 -33.04 -6.47
CA GLU A 428 12.78 -34.31 -7.14
C GLU A 428 13.56 -35.49 -6.51
N ALA A 429 14.71 -35.22 -5.91
CA ALA A 429 15.59 -36.29 -5.37
C ALA A 429 15.14 -36.69 -3.95
N THR A 430 14.72 -35.75 -3.12
CA THR A 430 14.36 -35.99 -1.73
C THR A 430 12.85 -36.05 -1.51
N GLY A 431 12.07 -35.47 -2.39
CA GLY A 431 10.63 -35.25 -2.24
C GLY A 431 10.28 -34.19 -1.20
N LEU A 432 11.26 -33.46 -0.67
CA LEU A 432 11.06 -32.43 0.34
C LEU A 432 10.72 -31.08 -0.30
N PRO A 433 9.92 -30.24 0.38
CA PRO A 433 9.65 -28.90 -0.07
C PRO A 433 10.86 -27.98 0.14
N VAL A 434 11.28 -27.29 -0.91
CA VAL A 434 12.32 -26.25 -0.90
C VAL A 434 11.67 -24.89 -1.04
N VAL A 435 12.07 -23.95 -0.19
CA VAL A 435 11.55 -22.57 -0.17
C VAL A 435 12.61 -21.64 -0.72
N ASN A 436 12.23 -20.75 -1.62
CA ASN A 436 13.10 -19.70 -2.14
C ASN A 436 12.84 -18.34 -1.50
N GLU A 437 13.61 -17.33 -1.86
CA GLU A 437 13.60 -15.97 -1.31
C GLU A 437 12.31 -15.20 -1.65
N MET A 438 11.48 -15.69 -2.59
CA MET A 438 10.16 -15.12 -2.86
C MET A 438 9.19 -15.28 -1.67
N CYS A 439 9.54 -16.06 -0.66
CA CYS A 439 8.67 -16.39 0.46
C CYS A 439 8.39 -15.17 1.36
N PHE A 440 7.12 -14.77 1.47
CA PHE A 440 6.61 -13.73 2.38
C PHE A 440 6.55 -14.16 3.86
N ARG A 441 6.81 -15.41 4.17
CA ARG A 441 6.70 -15.95 5.53
C ARG A 441 5.31 -15.72 6.15
N CYS A 442 4.27 -15.74 5.32
CA CYS A 442 2.88 -15.50 5.71
C CYS A 442 2.23 -16.66 6.50
N GLY A 443 2.84 -17.85 6.49
CA GLY A 443 2.34 -19.02 7.21
C GLY A 443 1.27 -19.84 6.48
N GLN A 444 0.83 -19.49 5.28
CA GLN A 444 -0.19 -20.24 4.53
C GLN A 444 0.17 -21.72 4.34
N CYS A 445 1.45 -22.02 4.08
CA CYS A 445 1.93 -23.40 3.95
C CYS A 445 1.93 -24.16 5.29
N ALA A 446 2.09 -23.48 6.43
CA ALA A 446 1.97 -24.06 7.75
C ALA A 446 0.51 -24.27 8.15
N TRP A 447 -0.38 -23.33 7.78
CA TRP A 447 -1.82 -23.42 8.00
C TRP A 447 -2.43 -24.70 7.44
N VAL A 448 -2.01 -25.12 6.25
CA VAL A 448 -2.55 -26.32 5.57
C VAL A 448 -1.74 -27.58 5.80
N CYS A 449 -0.65 -27.52 6.58
CA CYS A 449 0.18 -28.69 6.82
C CYS A 449 -0.53 -29.73 7.72
N PRO A 450 -0.87 -30.91 7.21
CA PRO A 450 -1.69 -31.86 7.97
C PRO A 450 -0.98 -32.45 9.20
N VAL A 451 0.36 -32.32 9.26
CA VAL A 451 1.17 -32.88 10.35
C VAL A 451 1.97 -31.81 11.10
N GLY A 452 1.74 -30.52 10.81
CA GLY A 452 2.45 -29.44 11.47
C GLY A 452 3.97 -29.41 11.22
N ALA A 453 4.43 -30.01 10.12
CA ALA A 453 5.85 -30.06 9.76
C ALA A 453 6.42 -28.70 9.33
N ARG A 454 5.57 -27.68 9.17
CA ARG A 454 5.94 -26.31 8.85
C ARG A 454 5.51 -25.39 9.96
N LYS A 455 6.39 -24.47 10.32
CA LYS A 455 6.19 -23.56 11.44
C LYS A 455 6.81 -22.21 11.11
N LEU A 456 6.20 -21.16 11.62
CA LEU A 456 6.82 -19.84 11.72
C LEU A 456 7.46 -19.69 13.09
N VAL A 457 8.70 -19.27 13.12
CA VAL A 457 9.45 -18.98 14.36
C VAL A 457 9.90 -17.53 14.31
N GLU A 458 9.84 -16.86 15.45
CA GLU A 458 10.28 -15.46 15.55
C GLU A 458 11.76 -15.34 15.15
N ARG A 459 12.07 -14.31 14.37
CA ARG A 459 13.46 -13.96 14.03
C ARG A 459 14.12 -13.28 15.23
N PRO A 460 15.45 -13.40 15.38
CA PRO A 460 16.19 -12.58 16.32
C PRO A 460 15.84 -11.10 16.16
N ALA A 461 15.48 -10.44 17.27
CA ALA A 461 14.96 -9.06 17.24
C ALA A 461 15.91 -8.07 16.57
N GLU A 462 17.21 -8.31 16.69
CA GLU A 462 18.27 -7.48 16.05
C GLU A 462 18.29 -7.56 14.51
N LEU A 463 17.58 -8.55 13.94
CA LEU A 463 17.44 -8.70 12.47
C LEU A 463 16.15 -8.10 11.94
N ASN A 464 15.31 -7.56 12.82
CA ASN A 464 14.02 -6.99 12.44
C ASN A 464 14.09 -5.46 12.44
N ALA A 465 13.60 -4.84 11.36
CA ALA A 465 13.35 -3.42 11.38
C ALA A 465 12.28 -3.11 12.42
N PRO A 466 12.48 -2.15 13.33
CA PRO A 466 11.47 -1.78 14.31
C PRO A 466 10.24 -1.19 13.62
N LEU A 467 9.06 -1.63 14.06
CA LEU A 467 7.81 -1.08 13.56
C LEU A 467 7.60 0.33 14.13
N PRO A 468 7.30 1.33 13.28
CA PRO A 468 6.79 2.63 13.70
C PRO A 468 5.53 2.49 14.58
N HIS A 469 5.16 3.55 15.28
CA HIS A 469 4.01 3.51 16.17
C HIS A 469 2.71 3.31 15.38
N ASP A 470 2.49 4.15 14.37
CA ASP A 470 1.31 4.14 13.53
C ASP A 470 1.69 4.41 12.05
N PHE A 471 0.69 4.56 11.22
CA PHE A 471 0.85 4.78 9.80
C PHE A 471 1.52 6.12 9.48
N LEU A 472 1.15 7.18 10.19
CA LEU A 472 1.73 8.51 9.98
C LEU A 472 3.22 8.55 10.38
N ASP A 473 3.59 7.86 11.45
CA ASP A 473 4.99 7.69 11.82
C ASP A 473 5.77 6.93 10.73
N ASP A 474 5.19 5.87 10.15
CA ASP A 474 5.80 5.13 9.06
C ASP A 474 5.99 6.01 7.81
N ASP A 475 4.99 6.82 7.46
CA ASP A 475 5.09 7.79 6.37
C ASP A 475 6.20 8.82 6.59
N ASN A 476 6.36 9.30 7.82
CA ASN A 476 7.43 10.23 8.17
C ASN A 476 8.81 9.56 8.09
N VAL A 477 8.95 8.31 8.54
CA VAL A 477 10.20 7.54 8.44
C VAL A 477 10.60 7.35 6.98
N LYS A 478 9.67 6.93 6.12
CA LYS A 478 9.90 6.78 4.69
C LYS A 478 10.26 8.10 4.01
N ALA A 479 9.55 9.16 4.35
CA ALA A 479 9.83 10.51 3.83
C ALA A 479 11.25 10.97 4.21
N ALA A 480 11.62 10.82 5.48
CA ALA A 480 12.95 11.17 5.97
C ALA A 480 14.04 10.41 5.21
N TYR A 481 13.91 9.10 5.07
CA TYR A 481 14.82 8.28 4.27
C TYR A 481 14.96 8.81 2.84
N ARG A 482 13.86 9.12 2.17
CA ARG A 482 13.88 9.58 0.77
C ARG A 482 14.57 10.93 0.60
N PHE A 483 14.38 11.86 1.55
CA PHE A 483 15.13 13.13 1.56
C PHE A 483 16.63 12.92 1.82
N GLU A 484 16.98 12.00 2.71
CA GLU A 484 18.38 11.69 3.03
C GLU A 484 19.11 11.00 1.88
N ALA A 485 18.43 10.07 1.23
CA ALA A 485 18.92 9.37 0.06
C ALA A 485 18.95 10.25 -1.21
N GLY A 486 18.44 11.50 -1.14
CA GLY A 486 18.37 12.40 -2.29
C GLY A 486 17.38 11.95 -3.37
N LEU A 487 16.39 11.12 -3.00
CA LEU A 487 15.31 10.66 -3.89
C LEU A 487 14.22 11.74 -4.04
N ILE A 488 14.07 12.60 -3.04
CA ILE A 488 13.30 13.85 -3.09
C ILE A 488 14.30 15.01 -3.02
N LYS A 489 14.23 15.92 -3.98
CA LYS A 489 15.16 17.04 -4.12
C LYS A 489 14.43 18.35 -4.24
#